data_54677d27eb8ade27aad76fc984d7756c
#
_entry.id   54677d27eb8ade27aad76fc984d7756c
#
_cell.length_a   1.000
_cell.length_b   1.000
_cell.length_c   1.000
_cell.angle_alpha   90.00
_cell.angle_beta   90.00
_cell.angle_gamma   90.00
#
_symmetry.space_group_name_H-M   'P 1'
#
loop_
_entity.id
_entity.type
_entity.pdbx_description
1 polymer ?
#
loop_
_entity_poly.entity_id
_entity_poly.type
_entity_poly.pdbx_seq_one_letter_code
_entity_poly.pdbx_strand_id
1 'polypeptide(L)'
;MLKIRKLTVHYGPLPALKEVSLEIGRGEIVSLIGPNRAGKTTLLLTLSGILETTEGRITFEEEDITNLNPHQIVSKGLIHIPQGRHIFPTLSVLDNLLLGAYTKRKEKEGVEESLEGVYSLFPRLSERKDQRAGTLSGGEQQMLAIGRALMARPKLLMLDEPSLGLAPQFIEEIFANLKKMNQNGLTLFIVEQEIPLTLSISHRGYILRNGRIIREGPAPDLLESPEIKNLISI
;
A
#
# COMPACT_ATOMS: atom_id res chain seq x y z
N MET A 1 10.36 9.35 -7.85
CA MET A 1 9.04 9.50 -7.28
C MET A 1 9.07 9.55 -5.75
N LEU A 2 9.36 8.46 -5.03
CA LEU A 2 9.59 8.46 -3.59
C LEU A 2 11.05 8.12 -3.29
N LYS A 3 11.68 8.87 -2.39
CA LYS A 3 13.05 8.62 -1.91
C LYS A 3 13.08 8.75 -0.39
N ILE A 4 13.64 7.76 0.26
CA ILE A 4 13.85 7.71 1.69
C ILE A 4 15.36 7.61 1.93
N ARG A 5 15.88 8.47 2.79
CA ARG A 5 17.32 8.51 3.11
C ARG A 5 17.55 8.46 4.61
N LYS A 6 18.23 7.42 5.08
CA LYS A 6 18.66 7.19 6.47
C LYS A 6 17.56 7.40 7.49
N LEU A 7 16.34 6.90 7.17
CA LEU A 7 15.18 7.07 8.03
C LEU A 7 15.34 6.26 9.32
N THR A 8 15.23 6.96 10.45
CA THR A 8 15.26 6.38 11.79
C THR A 8 13.97 6.74 12.51
N VAL A 9 13.31 5.74 13.09
CA VAL A 9 12.04 5.90 13.81
C VAL A 9 12.10 5.15 15.13
N HIS A 10 11.63 5.78 16.19
CA HIS A 10 11.64 5.21 17.53
C HIS A 10 10.24 5.08 18.12
N TYR A 11 10.02 4.04 18.93
CA TYR A 11 8.93 3.92 19.89
C TYR A 11 9.54 4.09 21.30
N GLY A 12 9.44 5.30 21.85
CA GLY A 12 10.18 5.64 23.06
C GLY A 12 11.70 5.44 22.86
N PRO A 13 12.38 4.65 23.73
CA PRO A 13 13.82 4.42 23.60
C PRO A 13 14.19 3.36 22.53
N LEU A 14 13.20 2.65 21.95
CA LEU A 14 13.45 1.51 21.08
C LEU A 14 13.42 1.91 19.60
N PRO A 15 14.53 1.77 18.85
CA PRO A 15 14.54 2.02 17.43
C PRO A 15 13.80 0.92 16.66
N ALA A 16 12.71 1.29 15.97
CA ALA A 16 11.95 0.41 15.10
C ALA A 16 12.48 0.40 13.65
N LEU A 17 12.96 1.56 13.17
CA LEU A 17 13.70 1.68 11.92
C LEU A 17 15.06 2.30 12.19
N LYS A 18 16.09 1.85 11.46
CA LYS A 18 17.50 2.20 11.68
C LYS A 18 18.16 2.51 10.35
N GLU A 19 18.27 3.81 10.02
CA GLU A 19 18.90 4.31 8.81
C GLU A 19 18.36 3.67 7.52
N VAL A 20 17.05 3.42 7.46
CA VAL A 20 16.40 2.83 6.28
C VAL A 20 16.51 3.79 5.10
N SER A 21 17.02 3.30 3.98
CA SER A 21 17.06 4.02 2.70
C SER A 21 16.45 3.14 1.61
N LEU A 22 15.53 3.72 0.83
CA LEU A 22 14.96 3.06 -0.35
C LEU A 22 14.42 4.11 -1.33
N GLU A 23 14.23 3.69 -2.57
CA GLU A 23 13.67 4.53 -3.63
C GLU A 23 12.55 3.78 -4.36
N ILE A 24 11.55 4.52 -4.86
CA ILE A 24 10.48 4.00 -5.71
C ILE A 24 10.38 4.89 -6.92
N GLY A 25 10.53 4.32 -8.11
CA GLY A 25 10.34 4.99 -9.40
C GLY A 25 8.87 5.15 -9.76
N ARG A 26 8.57 5.98 -10.76
CA ARG A 26 7.21 6.10 -11.31
C ARG A 26 6.87 4.85 -12.11
N GLY A 27 5.64 4.36 -11.97
CA GLY A 27 5.16 3.18 -12.69
C GLY A 27 5.80 1.88 -12.22
N GLU A 28 6.56 1.88 -11.12
CA GLU A 28 7.10 0.65 -10.54
C GLU A 28 6.12 -0.02 -9.59
N ILE A 29 6.16 -1.35 -9.54
CA ILE A 29 5.73 -2.14 -8.38
C ILE A 29 6.99 -2.46 -7.59
N VAL A 30 7.08 -1.92 -6.38
CA VAL A 30 8.17 -2.21 -5.45
C VAL A 30 7.62 -2.95 -4.25
N SER A 31 8.27 -4.02 -3.83
CA SER A 31 7.88 -4.78 -2.63
C SER A 31 8.84 -4.54 -1.46
N LEU A 32 8.27 -4.56 -0.25
CA LEU A 32 9.03 -4.62 0.99
C LEU A 32 8.67 -5.91 1.73
N ILE A 33 9.63 -6.78 1.84
CA ILE A 33 9.48 -8.12 2.41
C ILE A 33 10.25 -8.20 3.72
N GLY A 34 9.73 -8.96 4.66
CA GLY A 34 10.40 -9.20 5.92
C GLY A 34 9.51 -9.90 6.94
N PRO A 35 10.10 -10.49 7.98
CA PRO A 35 9.34 -11.19 9.02
C PRO A 35 8.44 -10.23 9.80
N ASN A 36 7.55 -10.81 10.61
CA ASN A 36 6.75 -10.04 11.57
C ASN A 36 7.67 -9.24 12.49
N ARG A 37 7.26 -8.01 12.81
CA ARG A 37 8.02 -7.06 13.64
C ARG A 37 9.34 -6.58 13.02
N ALA A 38 9.54 -6.75 11.72
CA ALA A 38 10.73 -6.22 11.02
C ALA A 38 10.75 -4.68 10.92
N GLY A 39 9.59 -4.02 11.07
CA GLY A 39 9.42 -2.57 10.93
C GLY A 39 8.63 -2.15 9.69
N LYS A 40 8.03 -3.11 8.95
CA LYS A 40 7.27 -2.86 7.70
C LYS A 40 6.14 -1.84 7.88
N THR A 41 5.20 -2.13 8.77
CA THR A 41 4.08 -1.24 9.10
C THR A 41 4.57 0.10 9.66
N THR A 42 5.63 0.10 10.47
CA THR A 42 6.25 1.34 10.99
C THR A 42 6.69 2.24 9.84
N LEU A 43 7.32 1.68 8.80
CA LEU A 43 7.72 2.45 7.62
C LEU A 43 6.50 3.06 6.93
N LEU A 44 5.44 2.28 6.67
CA LEU A 44 4.23 2.80 6.03
C LEU A 44 3.53 3.87 6.87
N LEU A 45 3.45 3.70 8.20
CA LEU A 45 2.88 4.70 9.10
C LEU A 45 3.69 5.99 9.09
N THR A 46 5.02 5.90 9.01
CA THR A 46 5.89 7.08 8.91
C THR A 46 5.72 7.79 7.57
N LEU A 47 5.65 7.04 6.46
CA LEU A 47 5.37 7.60 5.13
C LEU A 47 3.99 8.26 5.04
N SER A 48 3.05 7.82 5.85
CA SER A 48 1.69 8.38 5.93
C SER A 48 1.58 9.56 6.90
N GLY A 49 2.67 9.95 7.59
CA GLY A 49 2.69 11.03 8.58
C GLY A 49 1.96 10.71 9.88
N ILE A 50 1.69 9.43 10.15
CA ILE A 50 1.07 8.96 11.41
C ILE A 50 2.14 8.81 12.49
N LEU A 51 3.35 8.41 12.10
CA LEU A 51 4.53 8.37 12.97
C LEU A 51 5.56 9.38 12.48
N GLU A 52 6.17 10.08 13.43
CA GLU A 52 7.26 11.00 13.13
C GLU A 52 8.58 10.24 13.01
N THR A 53 9.43 10.69 12.07
CA THR A 53 10.82 10.25 12.02
C THR A 53 11.67 11.10 12.97
N THR A 54 12.62 10.47 13.62
CA THR A 54 13.60 11.14 14.45
C THR A 54 14.81 11.63 13.66
N GLU A 55 15.16 10.92 12.58
CA GLU A 55 16.26 11.25 11.68
C GLU A 55 15.96 10.81 10.26
N GLY A 56 16.65 11.40 9.30
CA GLY A 56 16.53 11.08 7.89
C GLY A 56 15.56 12.01 7.15
N ARG A 57 15.32 11.71 5.89
CA ARG A 57 14.50 12.52 4.99
C ARG A 57 13.62 11.66 4.10
N ILE A 58 12.40 12.13 3.86
CA ILE A 58 11.44 11.53 2.92
C ILE A 58 11.13 12.57 1.86
N THR A 59 11.38 12.24 0.59
CA THR A 59 11.06 13.11 -0.55
C THR A 59 10.07 12.39 -1.46
N PHE A 60 8.96 13.06 -1.78
CA PHE A 60 7.94 12.58 -2.71
C PHE A 60 7.71 13.61 -3.80
N GLU A 61 7.79 13.21 -5.08
CA GLU A 61 7.66 14.11 -6.23
C GLU A 61 8.60 15.35 -6.12
N GLU A 62 9.85 15.10 -5.67
CA GLU A 62 10.89 16.11 -5.43
C GLU A 62 10.62 17.08 -4.27
N GLU A 63 9.48 16.96 -3.61
CA GLU A 63 9.14 17.74 -2.42
C GLU A 63 9.50 16.99 -1.13
N ASP A 64 10.01 17.71 -0.14
CA ASP A 64 10.23 17.16 1.19
C ASP A 64 8.88 16.98 1.90
N ILE A 65 8.58 15.74 2.27
CA ILE A 65 7.35 15.40 3.00
C ILE A 65 7.65 14.88 4.42
N THR A 66 8.90 15.03 4.86
CA THR A 66 9.32 14.58 6.19
C THR A 66 8.45 15.22 7.27
N ASN A 67 7.83 14.38 8.10
CA ASN A 67 6.94 14.79 9.21
C ASN A 67 5.78 15.73 8.80
N LEU A 68 5.33 15.69 7.54
CA LEU A 68 4.07 16.33 7.16
C LEU A 68 2.88 15.59 7.77
N ASN A 69 1.80 16.34 8.04
CA ASN A 69 0.56 15.76 8.53
C ASN A 69 -0.09 14.82 7.50
N PRO A 70 -0.84 13.78 7.93
CA PRO A 70 -1.47 12.81 7.02
C PRO A 70 -2.31 13.43 5.91
N HIS A 71 -3.10 14.46 6.21
CA HIS A 71 -3.95 15.11 5.21
C HIS A 71 -3.13 15.82 4.11
N GLN A 72 -1.95 16.35 4.41
CA GLN A 72 -1.05 16.96 3.44
C GLN A 72 -0.44 15.89 2.54
N ILE A 73 -0.04 14.75 3.09
CA ILE A 73 0.52 13.61 2.36
C ILE A 73 -0.52 13.04 1.39
N VAL A 74 -1.74 12.79 1.88
CA VAL A 74 -2.87 12.32 1.05
C VAL A 74 -3.16 13.30 -0.10
N SER A 75 -3.16 14.61 0.16
CA SER A 75 -3.43 15.61 -0.87
C SER A 75 -2.36 15.65 -1.98
N LYS A 76 -1.14 15.20 -1.71
CA LYS A 76 -0.06 15.05 -2.69
C LYS A 76 -0.21 13.79 -3.56
N GLY A 77 -1.10 12.86 -3.18
CA GLY A 77 -1.38 11.61 -3.90
C GLY A 77 -0.60 10.40 -3.39
N LEU A 78 -0.04 10.45 -2.18
CA LEU A 78 0.54 9.30 -1.52
C LEU A 78 -0.52 8.70 -0.60
N ILE A 79 -1.08 7.55 -0.99
CA ILE A 79 -2.22 6.93 -0.32
C ILE A 79 -1.81 5.62 0.31
N HIS A 80 -2.25 5.38 1.54
CA HIS A 80 -1.96 4.19 2.31
C HIS A 80 -3.23 3.39 2.62
N ILE A 81 -3.21 2.10 2.31
CA ILE A 81 -4.19 1.12 2.76
C ILE A 81 -3.54 0.35 3.91
N PRO A 82 -3.94 0.60 5.16
CA PRO A 82 -3.38 -0.08 6.31
C PRO A 82 -3.89 -1.52 6.40
N GLN A 83 -3.15 -2.35 7.14
CA GLN A 83 -3.57 -3.70 7.50
C GLN A 83 -4.95 -3.68 8.19
N GLY A 84 -5.82 -4.65 7.86
CA GLY A 84 -7.14 -4.77 8.51
C GLY A 84 -8.28 -4.05 7.80
N ARG A 85 -8.09 -3.61 6.54
CA ARG A 85 -9.12 -3.06 5.64
C ARG A 85 -9.68 -1.70 6.05
N HIS A 86 -9.99 -1.48 7.32
CA HIS A 86 -10.52 -0.24 7.93
C HIS A 86 -11.65 0.40 7.11
N ILE A 87 -12.63 -0.43 6.69
CA ILE A 87 -13.87 0.04 6.05
C ILE A 87 -14.80 0.64 7.11
N PHE A 88 -15.79 1.42 6.67
CA PHE A 88 -16.89 1.90 7.50
C PHE A 88 -18.06 0.91 7.42
N PRO A 89 -18.22 -0.02 8.37
CA PRO A 89 -19.11 -1.17 8.23
C PRO A 89 -20.59 -0.81 8.21
N THR A 90 -20.96 0.32 8.78
CA THR A 90 -22.36 0.82 8.84
C THR A 90 -22.79 1.58 7.59
N LEU A 91 -21.83 2.05 6.80
CA LEU A 91 -22.08 2.76 5.55
C LEU A 91 -22.25 1.77 4.38
N SER A 92 -22.89 2.24 3.31
CA SER A 92 -22.98 1.48 2.06
C SER A 92 -21.60 1.32 1.39
N VAL A 93 -21.51 0.42 0.43
CA VAL A 93 -20.33 0.28 -0.44
C VAL A 93 -20.06 1.61 -1.16
N LEU A 94 -21.11 2.22 -1.75
CA LEU A 94 -20.99 3.49 -2.46
C LEU A 94 -20.50 4.62 -1.53
N ASP A 95 -21.07 4.75 -0.33
CA ASP A 95 -20.64 5.77 0.62
C ASP A 95 -19.18 5.60 1.03
N ASN A 96 -18.75 4.35 1.26
CA ASN A 96 -17.33 4.04 1.53
C ASN A 96 -16.42 4.51 0.39
N LEU A 97 -16.80 4.27 -0.87
CA LEU A 97 -16.04 4.71 -2.04
C LEU A 97 -16.00 6.25 -2.12
N LEU A 98 -17.14 6.92 -1.99
CA LEU A 98 -17.24 8.37 -2.05
C LEU A 98 -16.42 9.08 -0.95
N LEU A 99 -16.29 8.49 0.24
CA LEU A 99 -15.39 8.99 1.28
C LEU A 99 -13.93 9.01 0.81
N GLY A 100 -13.51 8.07 -0.03
CA GLY A 100 -12.17 8.06 -0.62
C GLY A 100 -11.90 9.27 -1.51
N ALA A 101 -12.92 9.81 -2.15
CA ALA A 101 -12.85 11.01 -3.00
C ALA A 101 -12.86 12.33 -2.22
N TYR A 102 -12.82 12.32 -0.87
CA TYR A 102 -12.99 13.53 -0.05
C TYR A 102 -12.08 14.70 -0.48
N THR A 103 -10.82 14.44 -0.78
CA THR A 103 -9.86 15.46 -1.24
C THR A 103 -10.17 15.97 -2.64
N LYS A 104 -10.94 15.22 -3.44
CA LYS A 104 -11.32 15.48 -4.84
C LYS A 104 -12.81 15.81 -5.02
N ARG A 105 -13.58 15.93 -3.93
CA ARG A 105 -15.05 16.08 -3.95
C ARG A 105 -15.59 17.25 -4.76
N LYS A 106 -14.75 18.25 -5.05
CA LYS A 106 -15.14 19.41 -5.91
C LYS A 106 -15.07 19.09 -7.41
N GLU A 107 -14.36 18.05 -7.79
CA GLU A 107 -14.13 17.60 -9.16
C GLU A 107 -15.15 16.50 -9.53
N LYS A 108 -16.45 16.90 -9.69
CA LYS A 108 -17.56 15.93 -9.84
C LYS A 108 -17.35 14.91 -10.96
N GLU A 109 -17.04 15.38 -12.17
CA GLU A 109 -16.78 14.48 -13.33
C GLU A 109 -15.68 13.48 -13.03
N GLY A 110 -14.57 13.93 -12.46
CA GLY A 110 -13.47 13.03 -12.12
C GLY A 110 -13.77 12.10 -10.94
N VAL A 111 -14.75 12.40 -10.07
CA VAL A 111 -15.24 11.45 -9.06
C VAL A 111 -16.05 10.34 -9.72
N GLU A 112 -16.91 10.68 -10.70
CA GLU A 112 -17.70 9.72 -11.47
C GLU A 112 -16.78 8.80 -12.28
N GLU A 113 -15.80 9.34 -13.01
CA GLU A 113 -14.78 8.55 -13.73
C GLU A 113 -14.02 7.60 -12.80
N SER A 114 -13.62 8.07 -11.62
CA SER A 114 -12.93 7.24 -10.63
C SER A 114 -13.83 6.10 -10.14
N LEU A 115 -15.12 6.36 -9.94
CA LEU A 115 -16.10 5.37 -9.50
C LEU A 115 -16.31 4.29 -10.58
N GLU A 116 -16.46 4.70 -11.84
CA GLU A 116 -16.56 3.78 -12.96
C GLU A 116 -15.29 2.92 -13.10
N GLY A 117 -14.11 3.53 -12.93
CA GLY A 117 -12.83 2.81 -12.90
C GLY A 117 -12.75 1.76 -11.79
N VAL A 118 -13.23 2.09 -10.60
CA VAL A 118 -13.31 1.14 -9.48
C VAL A 118 -14.28 0.00 -9.79
N TYR A 119 -15.44 0.28 -10.35
CA TYR A 119 -16.43 -0.73 -10.70
C TYR A 119 -15.96 -1.62 -11.86
N SER A 120 -15.17 -1.10 -12.78
CA SER A 120 -14.53 -1.90 -13.83
C SER A 120 -13.50 -2.88 -13.28
N LEU A 121 -12.74 -2.49 -12.25
CA LEU A 121 -11.77 -3.35 -11.57
C LEU A 121 -12.45 -4.37 -10.64
N PHE A 122 -13.52 -3.96 -9.99
CA PHE A 122 -14.24 -4.73 -8.97
C PHE A 122 -15.75 -4.71 -9.22
N PRO A 123 -16.26 -5.45 -10.25
CA PRO A 123 -17.69 -5.44 -10.63
C PRO A 123 -18.64 -5.76 -9.47
N ARG A 124 -18.21 -6.63 -8.56
CA ARG A 124 -18.98 -7.01 -7.36
C ARG A 124 -19.33 -5.82 -6.48
N LEU A 125 -18.49 -4.78 -6.45
CA LEU A 125 -18.77 -3.55 -5.69
C LEU A 125 -19.90 -2.73 -6.32
N SER A 126 -20.01 -2.75 -7.65
CA SER A 126 -21.14 -2.12 -8.38
C SER A 126 -22.45 -2.84 -8.10
N GLU A 127 -22.45 -4.18 -8.17
CA GLU A 127 -23.64 -5.01 -7.91
C GLU A 127 -24.18 -4.84 -6.49
N ARG A 128 -23.32 -4.46 -5.55
CA ARG A 128 -23.61 -4.36 -4.11
C ARG A 128 -23.48 -2.93 -3.58
N LYS A 129 -23.58 -1.92 -4.47
CA LYS A 129 -23.30 -0.50 -4.13
C LYS A 129 -24.12 0.02 -2.95
N ASP A 130 -25.36 -0.44 -2.81
CA ASP A 130 -26.30 -0.02 -1.76
C ASP A 130 -26.24 -0.92 -0.50
N GLN A 131 -25.44 -2.01 -0.55
CA GLN A 131 -25.27 -2.95 0.56
C GLN A 131 -24.38 -2.34 1.65
N ARG A 132 -24.69 -2.63 2.93
CA ARG A 132 -23.80 -2.24 4.06
C ARG A 132 -22.46 -2.97 3.96
N ALA A 133 -21.37 -2.20 4.00
CA ALA A 133 -20.02 -2.72 3.83
C ALA A 133 -19.63 -3.80 4.86
N GLY A 134 -20.15 -3.73 6.08
CA GLY A 134 -19.90 -4.72 7.11
C GLY A 134 -20.45 -6.12 6.82
N THR A 135 -21.39 -6.27 5.85
CA THR A 135 -21.99 -7.55 5.45
C THR A 135 -21.27 -8.21 4.26
N LEU A 136 -20.27 -7.55 3.70
CA LEU A 136 -19.43 -8.11 2.65
C LEU A 136 -18.50 -9.21 3.18
N SER A 137 -18.13 -10.15 2.31
CA SER A 137 -17.05 -11.11 2.60
C SER A 137 -15.70 -10.40 2.82
N GLY A 138 -14.75 -11.10 3.46
CA GLY A 138 -13.43 -10.52 3.71
C GLY A 138 -12.70 -10.05 2.44
N GLY A 139 -12.79 -10.79 1.34
CA GLY A 139 -12.22 -10.40 0.06
C GLY A 139 -12.89 -9.17 -0.54
N GLU A 140 -14.23 -9.11 -0.50
CA GLU A 140 -14.99 -7.94 -0.98
C GLU A 140 -14.70 -6.69 -0.13
N GLN A 141 -14.51 -6.83 1.18
CA GLN A 141 -14.08 -5.72 2.04
C GLN A 141 -12.69 -5.22 1.68
N GLN A 142 -11.77 -6.10 1.30
CA GLN A 142 -10.44 -5.72 0.83
C GLN A 142 -10.51 -4.99 -0.52
N MET A 143 -11.34 -5.49 -1.45
CA MET A 143 -11.60 -4.80 -2.72
C MET A 143 -12.18 -3.41 -2.48
N LEU A 144 -13.11 -3.29 -1.51
CA LEU A 144 -13.70 -2.00 -1.13
C LEU A 144 -12.64 -1.04 -0.55
N ALA A 145 -11.74 -1.52 0.29
CA ALA A 145 -10.64 -0.72 0.83
C ALA A 145 -9.70 -0.21 -0.28
N ILE A 146 -9.37 -1.08 -1.24
CA ILE A 146 -8.57 -0.71 -2.42
C ILE A 146 -9.36 0.29 -3.30
N GLY A 147 -10.62 0.01 -3.60
CA GLY A 147 -11.49 0.90 -4.36
C GLY A 147 -11.59 2.29 -3.74
N ARG A 148 -11.79 2.37 -2.42
CA ARG A 148 -11.81 3.63 -1.68
C ARG A 148 -10.51 4.41 -1.82
N ALA A 149 -9.37 3.73 -1.78
CA ALA A 149 -8.06 4.37 -1.97
C ALA A 149 -7.90 4.91 -3.41
N LEU A 150 -8.39 4.18 -4.42
CA LEU A 150 -8.36 4.61 -5.82
C LEU A 150 -9.20 5.86 -6.08
N MET A 151 -10.30 6.06 -5.34
CA MET A 151 -11.13 7.28 -5.43
C MET A 151 -10.36 8.56 -5.12
N ALA A 152 -9.25 8.47 -4.38
CA ALA A 152 -8.35 9.60 -4.13
C ALA A 152 -7.43 9.92 -5.32
N ARG A 153 -7.46 9.13 -6.39
CA ARG A 153 -6.55 9.20 -7.56
C ARG A 153 -5.07 9.25 -7.14
N PRO A 154 -4.57 8.14 -6.53
CA PRO A 154 -3.21 8.09 -6.02
C PRO A 154 -2.16 8.20 -7.13
N LYS A 155 -1.05 8.85 -6.84
CA LYS A 155 0.19 8.74 -7.61
C LYS A 155 1.03 7.55 -7.17
N LEU A 156 1.01 7.27 -5.86
CA LEU A 156 1.62 6.12 -5.22
C LEU A 156 0.61 5.50 -4.24
N LEU A 157 0.29 4.24 -4.44
CA LEU A 157 -0.55 3.45 -3.53
C LEU A 157 0.33 2.52 -2.71
N MET A 158 0.28 2.66 -1.39
CA MET A 158 0.95 1.81 -0.43
C MET A 158 -0.05 0.82 0.17
N LEU A 159 0.29 -0.47 0.19
CA LEU A 159 -0.56 -1.53 0.73
C LEU A 159 0.19 -2.29 1.83
N ASP A 160 -0.42 -2.38 3.01
CA ASP A 160 0.10 -3.13 4.15
C ASP A 160 -0.62 -4.47 4.27
N GLU A 161 0.07 -5.55 3.90
CA GLU A 161 -0.40 -6.94 3.94
C GLU A 161 -1.80 -7.13 3.32
N PRO A 162 -1.99 -6.77 2.03
CA PRO A 162 -3.29 -6.83 1.38
C PRO A 162 -3.87 -8.24 1.26
N SER A 163 -3.05 -9.30 1.36
CA SER A 163 -3.48 -10.70 1.29
C SER A 163 -3.94 -11.27 2.64
N LEU A 164 -3.66 -10.60 3.75
CA LEU A 164 -3.84 -11.17 5.09
C LEU A 164 -5.27 -11.60 5.38
N GLY A 165 -5.44 -12.89 5.75
CA GLY A 165 -6.72 -13.44 6.17
C GLY A 165 -7.74 -13.55 5.04
N LEU A 166 -7.29 -13.65 3.78
CA LEU A 166 -8.13 -13.87 2.62
C LEU A 166 -8.03 -15.31 2.11
N ALA A 167 -9.11 -15.77 1.49
CA ALA A 167 -9.09 -17.03 0.77
C ALA A 167 -8.25 -16.91 -0.53
N PRO A 168 -7.56 -17.98 -0.98
CA PRO A 168 -6.62 -17.93 -2.11
C PRO A 168 -7.19 -17.27 -3.37
N GLN A 169 -8.43 -17.55 -3.73
CA GLN A 169 -9.09 -16.97 -4.89
C GLN A 169 -9.17 -15.44 -4.86
N PHE A 170 -9.36 -14.83 -3.68
CA PHE A 170 -9.38 -13.37 -3.53
C PHE A 170 -7.98 -12.78 -3.58
N ILE A 171 -6.99 -13.52 -3.07
CA ILE A 171 -5.58 -13.11 -3.16
C ILE A 171 -5.16 -12.99 -4.63
N GLU A 172 -5.42 -14.04 -5.43
CA GLU A 172 -5.12 -14.04 -6.87
C GLU A 172 -5.84 -12.89 -7.60
N GLU A 173 -7.12 -12.67 -7.33
CA GLU A 173 -7.91 -11.59 -7.93
C GLU A 173 -7.35 -10.21 -7.59
N ILE A 174 -7.00 -9.97 -6.31
CA ILE A 174 -6.42 -8.70 -5.86
C ILE A 174 -5.07 -8.46 -6.53
N PHE A 175 -4.17 -9.43 -6.55
CA PHE A 175 -2.85 -9.28 -7.14
C PHE A 175 -2.92 -9.10 -8.66
N ALA A 176 -3.85 -9.78 -9.35
CA ALA A 176 -4.11 -9.55 -10.76
C ALA A 176 -4.59 -8.11 -11.03
N ASN A 177 -5.48 -7.58 -10.17
CA ASN A 177 -5.94 -6.20 -10.27
C ASN A 177 -4.83 -5.18 -9.93
N LEU A 178 -3.99 -5.43 -8.93
CA LEU A 178 -2.81 -4.59 -8.66
C LEU A 178 -1.89 -4.51 -9.88
N LYS A 179 -1.64 -5.63 -10.55
CA LYS A 179 -0.86 -5.67 -11.80
C LYS A 179 -1.51 -4.85 -12.90
N LYS A 180 -2.84 -4.95 -13.10
CA LYS A 180 -3.59 -4.13 -14.07
C LYS A 180 -3.50 -2.64 -13.75
N MET A 181 -3.65 -2.26 -12.47
CA MET A 181 -3.51 -0.86 -12.05
C MET A 181 -2.13 -0.31 -12.38
N ASN A 182 -1.08 -1.08 -12.16
CA ASN A 182 0.28 -0.68 -12.51
C ASN A 182 0.49 -0.57 -14.02
N GLN A 183 -0.05 -1.49 -14.82
CA GLN A 183 -0.02 -1.42 -16.28
C GLN A 183 -0.68 -0.14 -16.81
N ASN A 184 -1.66 0.41 -16.07
CA ASN A 184 -2.28 1.70 -16.32
C ASN A 184 -1.50 2.89 -15.72
N GLY A 185 -0.26 2.67 -15.27
CA GLY A 185 0.68 3.71 -14.83
C GLY A 185 0.69 4.00 -13.33
N LEU A 186 -0.14 3.31 -12.51
CA LEU A 186 -0.12 3.50 -11.06
C LEU A 186 1.16 2.91 -10.44
N THR A 187 1.82 3.68 -9.62
CA THR A 187 2.96 3.21 -8.82
C THR A 187 2.47 2.51 -7.57
N LEU A 188 3.03 1.34 -7.26
CA LEU A 188 2.63 0.53 -6.11
C LEU A 188 3.82 0.27 -5.18
N PHE A 189 3.57 0.38 -3.87
CA PHE A 189 4.48 -0.08 -2.83
C PHE A 189 3.75 -1.12 -1.97
N ILE A 190 4.13 -2.39 -2.12
CA ILE A 190 3.44 -3.51 -1.49
C ILE A 190 4.30 -4.06 -0.37
N VAL A 191 3.75 -4.07 0.83
CA VAL A 191 4.36 -4.69 2.00
C VAL A 191 3.64 -5.99 2.27
N GLU A 192 4.37 -7.10 2.26
CA GLU A 192 3.75 -8.43 2.32
C GLU A 192 4.62 -9.47 3.04
N GLN A 193 3.95 -10.58 3.41
CA GLN A 193 4.58 -11.81 3.90
C GLN A 193 4.46 -12.94 2.86
N GLU A 194 3.49 -12.87 1.96
CA GLU A 194 3.31 -13.79 0.82
C GLU A 194 4.35 -13.49 -0.26
N ILE A 195 5.57 -14.00 -0.01
CA ILE A 195 6.78 -13.62 -0.77
C ILE A 195 6.71 -14.01 -2.25
N PRO A 196 6.41 -15.28 -2.63
CA PRO A 196 6.45 -15.68 -4.03
C PRO A 196 5.47 -14.89 -4.90
N LEU A 197 4.23 -14.72 -4.41
CA LEU A 197 3.20 -14.02 -5.15
C LEU A 197 3.54 -12.53 -5.30
N THR A 198 3.99 -11.90 -4.23
CA THR A 198 4.36 -10.48 -4.24
C THR A 198 5.52 -10.20 -5.21
N LEU A 199 6.56 -11.01 -5.15
CA LEU A 199 7.71 -10.87 -6.07
C LEU A 199 7.34 -11.17 -7.52
N SER A 200 6.37 -12.07 -7.78
CA SER A 200 5.94 -12.39 -9.15
C SER A 200 5.35 -11.23 -9.92
N ILE A 201 4.79 -10.23 -9.23
CA ILE A 201 4.24 -9.02 -9.84
C ILE A 201 5.15 -7.79 -9.67
N SER A 202 6.19 -7.87 -8.83
CA SER A 202 7.08 -6.75 -8.54
C SER A 202 8.20 -6.63 -9.56
N HIS A 203 8.63 -5.40 -9.83
CA HIS A 203 9.82 -5.15 -10.64
C HIS A 203 11.09 -5.37 -9.81
N ARG A 204 11.06 -4.91 -8.55
CA ARG A 204 12.15 -5.06 -7.60
C ARG A 204 11.62 -5.01 -6.17
N GLY A 205 12.46 -5.32 -5.21
CA GLY A 205 12.07 -5.31 -3.81
C GLY A 205 13.21 -5.02 -2.86
N TYR A 206 12.82 -4.91 -1.61
CA TYR A 206 13.69 -4.72 -0.46
C TYR A 206 13.39 -5.76 0.60
N ILE A 207 14.43 -6.27 1.28
CA ILE A 207 14.28 -7.16 2.43
C ILE A 207 14.58 -6.35 3.69
N LEU A 208 13.57 -6.20 4.56
CA LEU A 208 13.67 -5.53 5.85
C LEU A 208 13.81 -6.57 6.98
N ARG A 209 14.80 -6.40 7.83
CA ARG A 209 15.00 -7.23 9.02
C ARG A 209 15.53 -6.40 10.18
N ASN A 210 14.87 -6.50 11.35
CA ASN A 210 15.26 -5.78 12.57
C ASN A 210 15.43 -4.26 12.36
N GLY A 211 14.54 -3.66 11.56
CA GLY A 211 14.52 -2.23 11.26
C GLY A 211 15.59 -1.76 10.24
N ARG A 212 16.29 -2.67 9.54
CA ARG A 212 17.28 -2.34 8.51
C ARG A 212 16.97 -3.02 7.18
N ILE A 213 17.24 -2.33 6.07
CA ILE A 213 17.30 -3.00 4.76
C ILE A 213 18.57 -3.83 4.73
N ILE A 214 18.42 -5.13 4.51
CA ILE A 214 19.53 -6.07 4.44
C ILE A 214 19.86 -6.50 3.01
N ARG A 215 18.92 -6.31 2.09
CA ARG A 215 19.11 -6.60 0.67
C ARG A 215 18.10 -5.81 -0.18
N GLU A 216 18.51 -5.46 -1.40
CA GLU A 216 17.66 -4.92 -2.45
C GLU A 216 18.05 -5.53 -3.79
N GLY A 217 17.15 -5.53 -4.76
CA GLY A 217 17.42 -6.01 -6.10
C GLY A 217 16.17 -6.24 -6.94
N PRO A 218 16.36 -6.67 -8.21
CA PRO A 218 15.28 -7.14 -9.06
C PRO A 218 14.50 -8.28 -8.40
N ALA A 219 13.19 -8.32 -8.58
CA ALA A 219 12.34 -9.31 -7.92
C ALA A 219 12.73 -10.77 -8.23
N PRO A 220 13.10 -11.16 -9.47
CA PRO A 220 13.58 -12.51 -9.75
C PRO A 220 14.83 -12.88 -8.96
N ASP A 221 15.80 -11.96 -8.85
CA ASP A 221 17.05 -12.20 -8.14
C ASP A 221 16.83 -12.35 -6.62
N LEU A 222 15.88 -11.58 -6.08
CA LEU A 222 15.50 -11.70 -4.68
C LEU A 222 14.84 -13.04 -4.37
N LEU A 223 13.98 -13.54 -5.26
CA LEU A 223 13.29 -14.81 -5.07
C LEU A 223 14.28 -15.98 -4.90
N GLU A 224 15.40 -15.92 -5.62
CA GLU A 224 16.47 -16.94 -5.54
C GLU A 224 17.46 -16.69 -4.39
N SER A 225 17.34 -15.58 -3.68
CA SER A 225 18.30 -15.21 -2.65
C SER A 225 18.25 -16.11 -1.40
N PRO A 226 19.37 -16.35 -0.72
CA PRO A 226 19.41 -17.13 0.51
C PRO A 226 18.52 -16.54 1.62
N GLU A 227 18.43 -15.21 1.68
CA GLU A 227 17.60 -14.50 2.66
C GLU A 227 16.12 -14.84 2.50
N ILE A 228 15.62 -14.89 1.25
CA ILE A 228 14.24 -15.26 0.96
C ILE A 228 14.01 -16.75 1.19
N LYS A 229 14.92 -17.63 0.75
CA LYS A 229 14.84 -19.08 1.00
C LYS A 229 14.71 -19.38 2.49
N ASN A 230 15.46 -18.68 3.32
CA ASN A 230 15.38 -18.80 4.78
C ASN A 230 14.06 -18.27 5.38
N LEU A 231 13.41 -17.28 4.73
CA LEU A 231 12.12 -16.75 5.18
C LEU A 231 10.94 -17.64 4.80
N ILE A 232 11.02 -18.35 3.69
CA ILE A 232 9.96 -19.28 3.21
C ILE A 232 10.04 -20.63 3.93
N SER A 233 11.23 -21.03 4.46
CA SER A 233 11.46 -22.33 5.08
C SER A 233 11.07 -22.40 6.58
N ILE A 234 10.55 -21.32 7.14
CA ILE A 234 10.06 -21.19 8.52
C ILE A 234 8.53 -21.15 8.53
#